data_b5beebab76b377321b96c963e8012f67
#
_entry.id   b5beebab76b377321b96c963e8012f67
#
_cell.length_a   1.000
_cell.length_b   1.000
_cell.length_c   1.000
_cell.angle_alpha   90.00
_cell.angle_beta   90.00
_cell.angle_gamma   90.00
#
_symmetry.space_group_name_H-M   'P 1'
#
loop_
_entity.id
_entity.type
_entity.pdbx_description
1 polymer ?
#
loop_
_entity_poly.entity_id
_entity_poly.type
_entity_poly.pdbx_seq_one_letter_code
_entity_poly.pdbx_strand_id
1 'polypeptide(L)'
;SHQSFIGAVTKVAEQVFGKITVPELRVSHAIIGRIPSAQHKKASDLTDEEKTIFYQRMAFCSHVKNLTKTINGQTVHLCIGGVRAYNEDKLYNRASSMKFRIFVGWQVRVCSNLCLTCDGYSGIIDCMTEADIMQKSFELFNSFNPNKDNTLQLLENLHKTLISEEQFCKIIGRMRLYQYLPNNEQKQLPLLTIGDQAVNAMVKNYVTNPNFGKKTGEITCWNLLQFANEAVKASYIDSWLDRNKNCTDFAIGIQKALEGQDTEGYSWFLN
;
A
#
# COMPACT_ATOMS: atom_id res chain seq x y z
N SER A 1 13.17 3.84 18.16
CA SER A 1 13.36 4.95 17.22
C SER A 1 13.04 4.51 15.78
N HIS A 2 12.91 5.44 14.84
CA HIS A 2 12.83 5.10 13.41
C HIS A 2 14.07 4.35 12.95
N GLN A 3 15.25 4.80 13.39
CA GLN A 3 16.52 4.17 13.03
C GLN A 3 16.61 2.72 13.50
N SER A 4 16.23 2.43 14.77
CA SER A 4 16.21 1.05 15.28
C SER A 4 15.25 0.16 14.50
N PHE A 5 14.09 0.69 14.10
CA PHE A 5 13.12 -0.04 13.28
C PHE A 5 13.70 -0.40 11.91
N ILE A 6 14.26 0.59 11.20
CA ILE A 6 14.91 0.36 9.90
C ILE A 6 16.05 -0.66 10.06
N GLY A 7 16.92 -0.48 11.05
CA GLY A 7 18.05 -1.37 11.29
C GLY A 7 17.63 -2.81 11.57
N ALA A 8 16.60 -3.02 12.39
CA ALA A 8 16.09 -4.36 12.70
C ALA A 8 15.54 -5.06 11.44
N VAL A 9 14.68 -4.37 10.68
CA VAL A 9 14.07 -4.95 9.48
C VAL A 9 15.09 -5.22 8.38
N THR A 10 16.00 -4.27 8.12
CA THR A 10 17.03 -4.43 7.07
C THR A 10 18.03 -5.54 7.40
N LYS A 11 18.43 -5.66 8.68
CA LYS A 11 19.31 -6.75 9.14
C LYS A 11 18.70 -8.13 8.88
N VAL A 12 17.42 -8.29 9.19
CA VAL A 12 16.71 -9.55 8.92
C VAL A 12 16.53 -9.78 7.42
N ALA A 13 16.22 -8.75 6.65
CA ALA A 13 16.11 -8.87 5.20
C ALA A 13 17.43 -9.31 4.55
N GLU A 14 18.56 -8.80 5.02
CA GLU A 14 19.88 -9.23 4.53
C GLU A 14 20.20 -10.69 4.87
N GLN A 15 19.73 -11.18 6.01
CA GLN A 15 19.87 -12.59 6.39
C GLN A 15 19.05 -13.52 5.50
N VAL A 16 17.81 -13.12 5.15
CA VAL A 16 16.87 -13.96 4.39
C VAL A 16 17.11 -13.86 2.89
N PHE A 17 17.29 -12.65 2.37
CA PHE A 17 17.32 -12.39 0.93
C PHE A 17 18.71 -12.01 0.39
N GLY A 18 19.70 -11.80 1.27
CA GLY A 18 21.02 -11.31 0.89
C GLY A 18 21.07 -9.79 0.77
N LYS A 19 22.04 -9.28 0.00
CA LYS A 19 22.32 -7.83 -0.07
C LYS A 19 21.13 -7.01 -0.52
N ILE A 20 20.85 -5.93 0.21
CA ILE A 20 19.83 -4.94 -0.13
C ILE A 20 20.45 -3.59 -0.50
N THR A 21 19.64 -2.69 -1.06
CA THR A 21 20.06 -1.30 -1.30
C THR A 21 19.96 -0.49 -0.02
N VAL A 22 20.58 0.69 -0.02
CA VAL A 22 20.34 1.69 1.03
C VAL A 22 18.84 2.04 1.07
N PRO A 23 18.22 2.08 2.25
CA PRO A 23 16.81 2.41 2.38
C PRO A 23 16.47 3.80 1.83
N GLU A 24 15.47 3.86 0.96
CA GLU A 24 14.81 5.10 0.58
C GLU A 24 13.80 5.47 1.64
N LEU A 25 13.88 6.71 2.15
CA LEU A 25 13.04 7.18 3.24
C LEU A 25 11.98 8.16 2.74
N ARG A 26 10.76 8.00 3.24
CA ARG A 26 9.69 8.98 3.16
C ARG A 26 9.31 9.38 4.57
N VAL A 27 9.38 10.67 4.86
CA VAL A 27 9.08 11.20 6.20
C VAL A 27 8.07 12.33 6.05
N SER A 28 7.05 12.35 6.90
CA SER A 28 6.10 13.45 6.94
C SER A 28 6.72 14.72 7.52
N HIS A 29 6.08 15.87 7.31
CA HIS A 29 6.35 17.04 8.14
C HIS A 29 6.15 16.69 9.63
N ALA A 30 6.82 17.44 10.50
CA ALA A 30 6.62 17.29 11.93
C ALA A 30 5.14 17.54 12.29
N ILE A 31 4.58 16.64 13.07
CA ILE A 31 3.20 16.69 13.54
C ILE A 31 3.26 17.05 15.02
N ILE A 32 2.43 18.00 15.42
CA ILE A 32 2.34 18.47 16.82
C ILE A 32 1.15 17.76 17.44
N GLY A 33 1.41 16.93 18.44
CA GLY A 33 0.38 16.38 19.31
C GLY A 33 -0.23 17.46 20.19
N ARG A 34 -1.49 17.31 20.58
CA ARG A 34 -2.28 18.30 21.32
C ARG A 34 -2.99 17.65 22.48
N ILE A 35 -3.24 18.43 23.54
CA ILE A 35 -4.16 18.03 24.60
C ILE A 35 -5.60 17.95 24.04
N PRO A 36 -6.50 17.16 24.65
CA PRO A 36 -7.87 16.97 24.14
C PRO A 36 -8.65 18.27 23.93
N SER A 37 -8.49 19.26 24.79
CA SER A 37 -9.16 20.56 24.70
C SER A 37 -8.72 21.42 23.52
N ALA A 38 -7.53 21.18 22.96
CA ALA A 38 -6.96 21.94 21.86
C ALA A 38 -7.07 21.22 20.49
N GLN A 39 -7.77 20.10 20.39
CA GLN A 39 -7.86 19.32 19.15
C GLN A 39 -8.49 20.10 17.99
N HIS A 40 -9.39 21.04 18.27
CA HIS A 40 -10.07 21.87 17.26
C HIS A 40 -9.23 23.05 16.76
N LYS A 41 -8.13 23.40 17.45
CA LYS A 41 -7.28 24.54 17.08
C LYS A 41 -6.37 24.22 15.87
N LYS A 42 -6.03 25.24 15.09
CA LYS A 42 -4.98 25.10 14.08
C LYS A 42 -3.60 25.00 14.74
N ALA A 43 -2.63 24.42 14.05
CA ALA A 43 -1.27 24.25 14.58
C ALA A 43 -0.59 25.60 14.91
N SER A 44 -0.91 26.67 14.16
CA SER A 44 -0.46 28.04 14.40
C SER A 44 -0.99 28.66 15.69
N ASP A 45 -2.13 28.20 16.17
CA ASP A 45 -2.90 28.83 17.26
C ASP A 45 -2.69 28.10 18.60
N LEU A 46 -1.80 27.10 18.64
CA LEU A 46 -1.49 26.32 19.82
C LEU A 46 -0.50 27.05 20.72
N THR A 47 -0.82 27.16 22.00
CA THR A 47 0.16 27.56 23.03
C THR A 47 1.10 26.40 23.35
N ASP A 48 2.22 26.69 24.03
CA ASP A 48 3.20 25.64 24.37
C ASP A 48 2.63 24.61 25.36
N GLU A 49 1.74 25.03 26.27
CA GLU A 49 1.05 24.14 27.21
C GLU A 49 0.04 23.20 26.54
N GLU A 50 -0.44 23.57 25.35
CA GLU A 50 -1.37 22.76 24.58
C GLU A 50 -0.68 21.75 23.67
N LYS A 51 0.63 21.90 23.44
CA LYS A 51 1.46 20.97 22.66
C LYS A 51 1.89 19.81 23.56
N THR A 52 1.82 18.57 23.04
CA THR A 52 2.20 17.38 23.80
C THR A 52 3.48 16.75 23.29
N ILE A 53 3.51 16.36 22.04
CA ILE A 53 4.66 15.68 21.41
C ILE A 53 4.88 16.22 20.00
N PHE A 54 6.13 16.12 19.55
CA PHE A 54 6.48 16.26 18.14
C PHE A 54 6.80 14.89 17.59
N TYR A 55 6.16 14.49 16.50
CA TYR A 55 6.43 13.21 15.85
C TYR A 55 6.37 13.34 14.33
N GLN A 56 6.95 12.36 13.67
CA GLN A 56 6.88 12.22 12.22
C GLN A 56 6.42 10.80 11.89
N ARG A 57 5.65 10.68 10.81
CA ARG A 57 5.39 9.39 10.18
C ARG A 57 6.55 9.07 9.26
N MET A 58 6.95 7.82 9.21
CA MET A 58 8.06 7.37 8.38
C MET A 58 7.68 6.08 7.67
N ALA A 59 8.00 6.03 6.38
CA ALA A 59 8.06 4.81 5.58
C ALA A 59 9.46 4.65 5.01
N PHE A 60 9.90 3.41 4.82
CA PHE A 60 11.13 3.13 4.09
C PHE A 60 10.92 1.95 3.14
N CYS A 61 11.74 1.92 2.09
CA CYS A 61 11.78 0.85 1.11
C CYS A 61 13.23 0.58 0.71
N SER A 62 13.62 -0.69 0.64
CA SER A 62 14.91 -1.15 0.10
C SER A 62 14.68 -2.23 -0.93
N HIS A 63 15.47 -2.24 -2.00
CA HIS A 63 15.42 -3.30 -2.99
C HIS A 63 16.40 -4.41 -2.63
N VAL A 64 15.97 -5.65 -2.85
CA VAL A 64 16.85 -6.81 -2.75
C VAL A 64 17.70 -6.88 -4.02
N LYS A 65 19.02 -6.82 -3.88
CA LYS A 65 19.93 -6.89 -5.01
C LYS A 65 19.82 -8.26 -5.69
N ASN A 66 19.80 -8.25 -7.03
CA ASN A 66 19.73 -9.45 -7.86
C ASN A 66 18.43 -10.26 -7.81
N LEU A 67 17.40 -9.79 -7.09
CA LEU A 67 16.05 -10.36 -7.16
C LEU A 67 15.14 -9.46 -8.01
N THR A 68 15.26 -9.66 -9.32
CA THR A 68 14.47 -8.99 -10.34
C THR A 68 13.74 -10.01 -11.18
N LYS A 69 12.57 -9.66 -11.65
CA LYS A 69 11.77 -10.44 -12.61
C LYS A 69 11.29 -9.51 -13.72
N THR A 70 10.85 -10.09 -14.79
CA THR A 70 10.21 -9.36 -15.90
C THR A 70 8.78 -9.83 -16.03
N ILE A 71 7.83 -8.90 -15.95
CA ILE A 71 6.40 -9.14 -16.15
C ILE A 71 6.01 -8.31 -17.36
N ASN A 72 5.65 -8.97 -18.46
CA ASN A 72 5.22 -8.33 -19.72
C ASN A 72 6.12 -7.17 -20.16
N GLY A 73 7.43 -7.41 -20.18
CA GLY A 73 8.43 -6.43 -20.60
C GLY A 73 8.77 -5.36 -19.54
N GLN A 74 8.09 -5.35 -18.41
CA GLN A 74 8.40 -4.44 -17.29
C GLN A 74 9.25 -5.15 -16.24
N THR A 75 10.36 -4.53 -15.84
CA THR A 75 11.21 -5.04 -14.77
C THR A 75 10.59 -4.70 -13.41
N VAL A 76 10.42 -5.72 -12.58
CA VAL A 76 10.03 -5.57 -11.16
C VAL A 76 11.19 -6.02 -10.27
N HIS A 77 11.35 -5.32 -9.16
CA HIS A 77 12.36 -5.63 -8.14
C HIS A 77 11.67 -6.12 -6.88
N LEU A 78 12.20 -7.16 -6.26
CA LEU A 78 11.79 -7.50 -4.91
C LEU A 78 12.23 -6.37 -3.98
N CYS A 79 11.31 -5.87 -3.17
CA CYS A 79 11.58 -4.84 -2.19
C CYS A 79 11.00 -5.21 -0.83
N ILE A 80 11.64 -4.70 0.20
CA ILE A 80 11.22 -4.81 1.60
C ILE A 80 11.11 -3.42 2.20
N GLY A 81 10.33 -3.31 3.24
CA GLY A 81 10.25 -2.04 3.94
C GLY A 81 9.27 -2.06 5.08
N GLY A 82 8.94 -0.88 5.55
CA GLY A 82 7.97 -0.75 6.61
C GLY A 82 7.51 0.67 6.86
N VAL A 83 6.49 0.77 7.69
CA VAL A 83 5.90 2.04 8.12
C VAL A 83 5.85 2.09 9.63
N ARG A 84 6.21 3.24 10.18
CA ARG A 84 6.00 3.60 11.57
C ARG A 84 5.34 4.96 11.67
N ALA A 85 4.25 5.00 12.44
CA ALA A 85 3.51 6.22 12.71
C ALA A 85 3.23 6.32 14.22
N TYR A 86 3.92 7.24 14.91
CA TYR A 86 3.79 7.41 16.38
C TYR A 86 2.38 7.79 16.84
N ASN A 87 1.53 8.32 15.95
CA ASN A 87 0.13 8.59 16.28
C ASN A 87 -0.71 7.33 16.53
N GLU A 88 -0.20 6.16 16.17
CA GLU A 88 -0.83 4.87 16.44
C GLU A 88 -0.39 4.28 17.79
N ASP A 89 0.71 4.78 18.37
CA ASP A 89 1.25 4.35 19.64
C ASP A 89 0.53 5.07 20.80
N LYS A 90 0.36 4.37 21.94
CA LYS A 90 -0.10 4.97 23.19
C LYS A 90 1.10 5.58 23.94
N LEU A 91 1.64 6.69 23.46
CA LEU A 91 2.91 7.27 23.91
C LEU A 91 2.94 7.70 25.38
N TYR A 92 1.77 7.90 26.01
CA TYR A 92 1.64 8.20 27.44
C TYR A 92 1.71 6.96 28.34
N ASN A 93 1.67 5.75 27.77
CA ASN A 93 1.75 4.50 28.50
C ASN A 93 3.03 3.74 28.12
N ARG A 94 4.02 3.76 29.00
CA ARG A 94 5.32 3.09 28.78
C ARG A 94 5.22 1.57 28.65
N ALA A 95 4.17 0.96 29.16
CA ALA A 95 3.91 -0.48 29.03
C ALA A 95 3.13 -0.83 27.75
N SER A 96 2.79 0.15 26.91
CA SER A 96 2.09 -0.10 25.66
C SER A 96 3.05 -0.53 24.58
N SER A 97 2.61 -1.51 23.78
CA SER A 97 3.32 -1.92 22.54
C SER A 97 3.39 -0.77 21.54
N MET A 98 4.44 -0.78 20.75
CA MET A 98 4.62 0.09 19.60
C MET A 98 4.07 -0.59 18.36
N LYS A 99 3.47 0.19 17.46
CA LYS A 99 2.85 -0.32 16.23
C LYS A 99 3.74 -0.10 15.02
N PHE A 100 3.87 -1.16 14.23
CA PHE A 100 4.65 -1.16 13.00
C PHE A 100 3.88 -1.87 11.89
N ARG A 101 4.25 -1.60 10.65
CA ARG A 101 3.87 -2.39 9.48
C ARG A 101 5.15 -2.75 8.72
N ILE A 102 5.25 -3.98 8.30
CA ILE A 102 6.40 -4.50 7.53
C ILE A 102 5.85 -5.11 6.26
N PHE A 103 6.61 -5.00 5.18
CA PHE A 103 6.23 -5.61 3.92
C PHE A 103 7.41 -6.19 3.16
N VAL A 104 7.11 -7.16 2.31
CA VAL A 104 7.92 -7.66 1.22
C VAL A 104 7.01 -7.74 -0.02
N GLY A 105 7.46 -7.26 -1.16
CA GLY A 105 6.61 -7.22 -2.36
C GLY A 105 7.40 -6.84 -3.60
N TRP A 106 6.70 -6.74 -4.72
CA TRP A 106 7.32 -6.40 -6.00
C TRP A 106 7.07 -4.95 -6.36
N GLN A 107 8.11 -4.23 -6.74
CA GLN A 107 8.00 -2.84 -7.17
C GLN A 107 8.38 -2.69 -8.64
N VAL A 108 7.51 -2.04 -9.40
CA VAL A 108 7.74 -1.74 -10.82
C VAL A 108 8.81 -0.65 -10.94
N ARG A 109 9.87 -0.93 -11.70
CA ARG A 109 11.02 -0.03 -11.81
C ARG A 109 10.68 1.34 -12.38
N VAL A 110 9.84 1.38 -13.42
CA VAL A 110 9.60 2.61 -14.19
C VAL A 110 8.77 3.65 -13.42
N CYS A 111 7.80 3.19 -12.62
CA CYS A 111 6.87 4.07 -11.91
C CYS A 111 6.98 3.97 -10.39
N SER A 112 7.86 3.12 -9.85
CA SER A 112 7.98 2.86 -8.42
C SER A 112 6.67 2.42 -7.75
N ASN A 113 5.72 1.85 -8.52
CA ASN A 113 4.48 1.31 -7.99
C ASN A 113 4.75 0.01 -7.26
N LEU A 114 4.29 -0.08 -6.03
CA LEU A 114 4.43 -1.28 -5.20
C LEU A 114 3.24 -2.20 -5.47
N CYS A 115 3.51 -3.46 -5.78
CA CYS A 115 2.52 -4.52 -5.88
C CYS A 115 2.63 -5.38 -4.63
N LEU A 116 1.68 -5.21 -3.73
CA LEU A 116 1.66 -5.81 -2.40
C LEU A 116 0.47 -6.75 -2.28
N THR A 117 0.74 -8.00 -1.93
CA THR A 117 -0.28 -9.02 -1.64
C THR A 117 -0.38 -9.30 -0.14
N CYS A 118 -1.36 -10.07 0.28
CA CYS A 118 -1.55 -10.47 1.68
C CYS A 118 -0.34 -11.23 2.24
N ASP A 119 0.30 -12.08 1.43
CA ASP A 119 1.42 -12.91 1.86
C ASP A 119 2.69 -12.10 2.13
N GLY A 120 2.80 -10.92 1.53
CA GLY A 120 3.92 -9.99 1.71
C GLY A 120 3.64 -8.84 2.67
N TYR A 121 2.53 -8.85 3.40
CA TYR A 121 2.16 -7.74 4.28
C TYR A 121 1.77 -8.20 5.69
N SER A 122 2.46 -7.66 6.69
CA SER A 122 2.22 -8.03 8.09
C SER A 122 0.91 -7.50 8.69
N GLY A 123 0.28 -6.50 8.05
CA GLY A 123 -0.69 -5.68 8.76
C GLY A 123 -0.04 -4.86 9.88
N ILE A 124 -0.86 -4.42 10.84
CA ILE A 124 -0.36 -3.76 12.04
C ILE A 124 0.16 -4.83 12.99
N ILE A 125 1.43 -4.73 13.37
CA ILE A 125 2.06 -5.58 14.38
C ILE A 125 2.38 -4.78 15.63
N ASP A 126 2.19 -5.41 16.77
CA ASP A 126 2.51 -4.87 18.08
C ASP A 126 3.87 -5.43 18.56
N CYS A 127 4.82 -4.55 18.90
CA CYS A 127 6.14 -4.92 19.36
C CYS A 127 6.52 -4.12 20.60
N MET A 128 7.12 -4.78 21.59
CA MET A 128 7.65 -4.15 22.80
C MET A 128 9.15 -3.84 22.64
N THR A 129 9.86 -4.72 21.97
CA THR A 129 11.33 -4.69 21.87
C THR A 129 11.78 -4.71 20.41
N GLU A 130 13.06 -4.42 20.20
CA GLU A 130 13.70 -4.59 18.87
C GLU A 130 13.75 -6.06 18.45
N ALA A 131 13.89 -6.97 19.41
CA ALA A 131 13.85 -8.41 19.15
C ALA A 131 12.51 -8.87 18.59
N ASP A 132 11.41 -8.32 19.08
CA ASP A 132 10.06 -8.60 18.53
C ASP A 132 9.96 -8.16 17.07
N ILE A 133 10.50 -6.98 16.75
CA ILE A 133 10.52 -6.47 15.37
C ILE A 133 11.31 -7.42 14.47
N MET A 134 12.50 -7.86 14.92
CA MET A 134 13.33 -8.80 14.18
C MET A 134 12.63 -10.14 13.99
N GLN A 135 12.00 -10.68 15.02
CA GLN A 135 11.24 -11.93 14.94
C GLN A 135 10.07 -11.82 13.95
N LYS A 136 9.25 -10.78 14.04
CA LYS A 136 8.12 -10.58 13.14
C LYS A 136 8.56 -10.35 11.69
N SER A 137 9.68 -9.65 11.49
CA SER A 137 10.29 -9.49 10.16
C SER A 137 10.76 -10.83 9.60
N PHE A 138 11.41 -11.66 10.43
CA PHE A 138 11.88 -12.97 10.03
C PHE A 138 10.73 -13.91 9.67
N GLU A 139 9.67 -13.95 10.48
CA GLU A 139 8.47 -14.74 10.21
C GLU A 139 7.87 -14.36 8.84
N LEU A 140 7.68 -13.06 8.57
CA LEU A 140 7.14 -12.58 7.31
C LEU A 140 8.06 -12.90 6.12
N PHE A 141 9.35 -12.59 6.22
CA PHE A 141 10.28 -12.73 5.11
C PHE A 141 10.58 -14.20 4.80
N ASN A 142 10.63 -15.05 5.83
CA ASN A 142 10.86 -16.48 5.64
C ASN A 142 9.63 -17.21 5.07
N SER A 143 8.42 -16.73 5.36
CA SER A 143 7.20 -17.26 4.75
C SER A 143 7.05 -16.85 3.28
N PHE A 144 7.62 -15.71 2.90
CA PHE A 144 7.59 -15.19 1.54
C PHE A 144 8.66 -15.87 0.68
N ASN A 145 8.23 -16.63 -0.32
CA ASN A 145 9.15 -17.30 -1.24
C ASN A 145 9.08 -16.67 -2.64
N PRO A 146 10.06 -15.84 -3.04
CA PRO A 146 10.04 -15.14 -4.31
C PRO A 146 10.04 -16.06 -5.55
N ASN A 147 10.37 -17.34 -5.40
CA ASN A 147 10.36 -18.33 -6.49
C ASN A 147 9.06 -19.15 -6.55
N LYS A 148 8.31 -19.21 -5.45
CA LYS A 148 7.00 -19.88 -5.36
C LYS A 148 5.86 -18.88 -5.19
N ASP A 149 6.17 -17.60 -5.24
CA ASP A 149 5.22 -16.53 -5.03
C ASP A 149 4.18 -16.50 -6.14
N ASN A 150 2.95 -16.80 -5.79
CA ASN A 150 1.81 -16.72 -6.70
C ASN A 150 1.55 -15.28 -7.17
N THR A 151 2.14 -14.29 -6.48
CA THR A 151 1.97 -12.86 -6.81
C THR A 151 2.41 -12.57 -8.24
N LEU A 152 3.56 -13.10 -8.67
CA LEU A 152 4.03 -12.88 -10.04
C LEU A 152 3.06 -13.46 -11.06
N GLN A 153 2.54 -14.67 -10.81
CA GLN A 153 1.55 -15.29 -11.68
C GLN A 153 0.23 -14.50 -11.70
N LEU A 154 -0.20 -13.99 -10.55
CA LEU A 154 -1.37 -13.12 -10.45
C LEU A 154 -1.15 -11.82 -11.25
N LEU A 155 0.02 -11.18 -11.10
CA LEU A 155 0.36 -9.96 -11.83
C LEU A 155 0.45 -10.19 -13.34
N GLU A 156 0.99 -11.34 -13.78
CA GLU A 156 0.98 -11.75 -15.19
C GLU A 156 -0.43 -11.96 -15.73
N ASN A 157 -1.31 -12.54 -14.93
CA ASN A 157 -2.71 -12.75 -15.32
C ASN A 157 -3.47 -11.42 -15.46
N LEU A 158 -3.20 -10.41 -14.60
CA LEU A 158 -3.79 -9.09 -14.74
C LEU A 158 -3.52 -8.44 -16.10
N HIS A 159 -2.40 -8.76 -16.74
CA HIS A 159 -2.11 -8.27 -18.09
C HIS A 159 -2.93 -8.94 -19.19
N LYS A 160 -3.40 -10.16 -18.97
CA LYS A 160 -4.15 -10.92 -19.97
C LYS A 160 -5.62 -10.52 -20.04
N THR A 161 -6.15 -9.95 -18.97
CA THR A 161 -7.56 -9.60 -18.85
C THR A 161 -7.77 -8.16 -19.29
N LEU A 162 -8.45 -7.98 -20.41
CA LEU A 162 -8.76 -6.69 -21.01
C LEU A 162 -9.94 -6.01 -20.28
N ILE A 163 -9.90 -4.69 -20.23
CA ILE A 163 -10.97 -3.83 -19.72
C ILE A 163 -11.39 -2.90 -20.85
N SER A 164 -12.64 -2.98 -21.32
CA SER A 164 -13.17 -2.02 -22.27
C SER A 164 -13.31 -0.62 -21.67
N GLU A 165 -13.38 0.42 -22.50
CA GLU A 165 -13.60 1.79 -22.01
C GLU A 165 -14.93 1.89 -21.26
N GLU A 166 -15.98 1.18 -21.69
CA GLU A 166 -17.27 1.14 -20.99
C GLU A 166 -17.13 0.51 -19.61
N GLN A 167 -16.44 -0.64 -19.50
CA GLN A 167 -16.18 -1.29 -18.22
C GLN A 167 -15.35 -0.39 -17.29
N PHE A 168 -14.33 0.28 -17.82
CA PHE A 168 -13.54 1.23 -17.04
C PHE A 168 -14.39 2.37 -16.51
N CYS A 169 -15.26 2.96 -17.34
CA CYS A 169 -16.20 4.02 -16.92
C CYS A 169 -17.16 3.52 -15.83
N LYS A 170 -17.68 2.29 -15.95
CA LYS A 170 -18.53 1.69 -14.90
C LYS A 170 -17.74 1.52 -13.60
N ILE A 171 -16.54 0.96 -13.66
CA ILE A 171 -15.66 0.80 -12.48
C ILE A 171 -15.48 2.15 -11.77
N ILE A 172 -15.10 3.20 -12.49
CA ILE A 172 -14.88 4.54 -11.93
C ILE A 172 -16.19 5.11 -11.32
N GLY A 173 -17.31 4.98 -12.02
CA GLY A 173 -18.62 5.42 -11.53
C GLY A 173 -19.01 4.69 -10.23
N ARG A 174 -18.84 3.38 -10.20
CA ARG A 174 -19.12 2.54 -9.02
C ARG A 174 -18.19 2.81 -7.86
N MET A 175 -16.90 3.03 -8.10
CA MET A 175 -15.95 3.42 -7.05
C MET A 175 -16.36 4.74 -6.39
N ARG A 176 -16.88 5.69 -7.15
CA ARG A 176 -17.41 6.95 -6.59
C ARG A 176 -18.72 6.71 -5.83
N LEU A 177 -19.65 5.96 -6.40
CA LEU A 177 -20.91 5.63 -5.74
C LEU A 177 -20.69 4.90 -4.41
N TYR A 178 -19.74 3.96 -4.36
CA TYR A 178 -19.39 3.21 -3.15
C TYR A 178 -19.18 4.11 -1.93
N GLN A 179 -18.56 5.27 -2.12
CA GLN A 179 -18.20 6.17 -1.01
C GLN A 179 -19.42 6.86 -0.38
N TYR A 180 -20.54 6.90 -1.09
CA TYR A 180 -21.78 7.51 -0.63
C TYR A 180 -22.85 6.50 -0.22
N LEU A 181 -22.54 5.19 -0.34
CA LEU A 181 -23.44 4.15 0.12
C LEU A 181 -23.55 4.17 1.66
N PRO A 182 -24.72 3.82 2.22
CA PRO A 182 -24.86 3.55 3.64
C PRO A 182 -23.88 2.47 4.13
N ASN A 183 -23.40 2.60 5.35
CA ASN A 183 -22.40 1.66 5.92
C ASN A 183 -22.82 0.18 5.89
N ASN A 184 -24.12 -0.10 6.02
CA ASN A 184 -24.65 -1.45 5.92
C ASN A 184 -24.55 -2.04 4.52
N GLU A 185 -24.68 -1.23 3.48
CA GLU A 185 -24.50 -1.63 2.09
C GLU A 185 -23.01 -1.80 1.74
N GLN A 186 -22.17 -0.84 2.16
CA GLN A 186 -20.71 -0.96 1.96
C GLN A 186 -20.14 -2.27 2.56
N LYS A 187 -20.65 -2.69 3.73
CA LYS A 187 -20.19 -3.94 4.38
C LYS A 187 -20.54 -5.22 3.62
N GLN A 188 -21.46 -5.16 2.68
CA GLN A 188 -21.82 -6.29 1.83
C GLN A 188 -21.00 -6.37 0.54
N LEU A 189 -20.18 -5.36 0.30
CA LEU A 189 -19.33 -5.23 -0.88
C LEU A 189 -17.86 -5.42 -0.50
N PRO A 190 -17.00 -5.75 -1.47
CA PRO A 190 -15.56 -5.76 -1.25
C PRO A 190 -15.06 -4.42 -0.73
N LEU A 191 -14.14 -4.48 0.24
CA LEU A 191 -13.56 -3.27 0.82
C LEU A 191 -12.88 -2.42 -0.23
N LEU A 192 -13.23 -1.14 -0.30
CA LEU A 192 -12.56 -0.15 -1.15
C LEU A 192 -12.03 1.00 -0.29
N THR A 193 -10.70 1.14 -0.24
CA THR A 193 -10.02 2.21 0.51
C THR A 193 -9.57 3.39 -0.38
N ILE A 194 -9.86 3.31 -1.66
CA ILE A 194 -9.53 4.33 -2.67
C ILE A 194 -10.59 5.43 -2.61
N GLY A 195 -10.24 6.60 -2.06
CA GLY A 195 -11.16 7.73 -1.90
C GLY A 195 -11.36 8.55 -3.19
N ASP A 196 -12.31 9.48 -3.19
CA ASP A 196 -12.74 10.24 -4.36
C ASP A 196 -11.60 10.98 -5.09
N GLN A 197 -10.69 11.59 -4.34
CA GLN A 197 -9.52 12.25 -4.94
C GLN A 197 -8.60 11.27 -5.68
N ALA A 198 -8.44 10.06 -5.14
CA ALA A 198 -7.64 9.03 -5.79
C ALA A 198 -8.36 8.47 -7.03
N VAL A 199 -9.68 8.32 -7.00
CA VAL A 199 -10.46 7.94 -8.19
C VAL A 199 -10.30 8.98 -9.30
N ASN A 200 -10.35 10.28 -8.98
CA ASN A 200 -10.07 11.34 -9.96
C ASN A 200 -8.64 11.25 -10.54
N ALA A 201 -7.65 10.93 -9.70
CA ALA A 201 -6.28 10.72 -10.15
C ALA A 201 -6.15 9.48 -11.08
N MET A 202 -6.91 8.41 -10.82
CA MET A 202 -6.98 7.24 -11.72
C MET A 202 -7.48 7.63 -13.12
N VAL A 203 -8.55 8.42 -13.20
CA VAL A 203 -9.08 8.91 -14.48
C VAL A 203 -8.06 9.79 -15.20
N LYS A 204 -7.38 10.68 -14.48
CA LYS A 204 -6.29 11.48 -15.06
C LYS A 204 -5.19 10.58 -15.62
N ASN A 205 -4.74 9.58 -14.88
CA ASN A 205 -3.72 8.63 -15.33
C ASN A 205 -4.19 7.83 -16.55
N TYR A 206 -5.43 7.37 -16.58
CA TYR A 206 -6.00 6.70 -17.73
C TYR A 206 -5.86 7.53 -19.01
N VAL A 207 -6.13 8.83 -18.95
CA VAL A 207 -6.07 9.72 -20.13
C VAL A 207 -4.66 10.16 -20.47
N THR A 208 -3.81 10.45 -19.46
CA THR A 208 -2.57 11.22 -19.67
C THR A 208 -1.27 10.46 -19.42
N ASN A 209 -1.31 9.30 -18.76
CA ASN A 209 -0.08 8.61 -18.39
C ASN A 209 0.63 8.04 -19.63
N PRO A 210 1.92 8.38 -19.84
CA PRO A 210 2.64 7.94 -21.05
C PRO A 210 3.06 6.46 -21.01
N ASN A 211 3.10 5.83 -19.83
CA ASN A 211 3.62 4.47 -19.67
C ASN A 211 2.52 3.41 -19.63
N PHE A 212 1.31 3.76 -19.18
CA PHE A 212 0.21 2.79 -19.01
C PHE A 212 -1.18 3.41 -19.21
N GLY A 213 -1.30 4.63 -19.72
CA GLY A 213 -2.57 5.25 -20.09
C GLY A 213 -3.15 4.73 -21.41
N LYS A 214 -4.39 5.13 -21.74
CA LYS A 214 -5.12 4.65 -22.92
C LYS A 214 -4.39 4.87 -24.27
N LYS A 215 -3.43 5.78 -24.33
CA LYS A 215 -2.62 6.02 -25.53
C LYS A 215 -1.57 4.94 -25.77
N THR A 216 -1.28 4.09 -24.79
CA THR A 216 -0.28 3.02 -24.91
C THR A 216 -0.84 1.74 -25.53
N GLY A 217 -2.14 1.65 -25.73
CA GLY A 217 -2.83 0.49 -26.30
C GLY A 217 -4.08 0.10 -25.50
N GLU A 218 -4.44 -1.16 -25.59
CA GLU A 218 -5.55 -1.73 -24.85
C GLU A 218 -5.32 -1.66 -23.33
N ILE A 219 -6.37 -1.39 -22.58
CA ILE A 219 -6.32 -1.32 -21.12
C ILE A 219 -6.59 -2.71 -20.53
N THR A 220 -5.78 -3.09 -19.57
CA THR A 220 -5.86 -4.36 -18.85
C THR A 220 -6.11 -4.16 -17.37
N CYS A 221 -6.40 -5.22 -16.62
CA CYS A 221 -6.45 -5.17 -15.16
C CYS A 221 -5.10 -4.76 -14.54
N TRP A 222 -3.97 -5.00 -15.23
CA TRP A 222 -2.68 -4.46 -14.83
C TRP A 222 -2.64 -2.94 -14.90
N ASN A 223 -3.15 -2.34 -15.97
CA ASN A 223 -3.24 -0.88 -16.08
C ASN A 223 -4.13 -0.30 -14.98
N LEU A 224 -5.26 -0.96 -14.66
CA LEU A 224 -6.13 -0.58 -13.55
C LEU A 224 -5.36 -0.56 -12.23
N LEU A 225 -4.57 -1.60 -11.94
CA LEU A 225 -3.68 -1.64 -10.76
C LEU A 225 -2.69 -0.49 -10.77
N GLN A 226 -2.07 -0.18 -11.93
CA GLN A 226 -1.11 0.92 -12.03
C GLN A 226 -1.78 2.28 -11.79
N PHE A 227 -2.99 2.51 -12.31
CA PHE A 227 -3.75 3.74 -12.04
C PHE A 227 -4.05 3.91 -10.55
N ALA A 228 -4.48 2.83 -9.89
CA ALA A 228 -4.80 2.83 -8.46
C ALA A 228 -3.54 3.06 -7.61
N ASN A 229 -2.45 2.35 -7.89
CA ASN A 229 -1.18 2.50 -7.18
C ASN A 229 -0.60 3.92 -7.31
N GLU A 230 -0.65 4.50 -8.52
CA GLU A 230 -0.19 5.88 -8.73
C GLU A 230 -1.03 6.87 -7.92
N ALA A 231 -2.35 6.66 -7.90
CA ALA A 231 -3.27 7.51 -7.17
C ALA A 231 -3.08 7.46 -5.65
N VAL A 232 -2.75 6.29 -5.08
CA VAL A 232 -2.57 6.15 -3.63
C VAL A 232 -1.18 6.56 -3.13
N LYS A 233 -0.23 6.91 -4.02
CA LYS A 233 1.06 7.49 -3.61
C LYS A 233 0.92 8.78 -2.81
N ALA A 234 -0.13 9.55 -3.06
CA ALA A 234 -0.45 10.76 -2.31
C ALA A 234 -1.10 10.51 -0.94
N SER A 235 -1.31 9.25 -0.56
CA SER A 235 -1.87 8.89 0.73
C SER A 235 -0.94 9.24 1.88
N TYR A 236 -1.53 9.43 3.07
CA TYR A 236 -0.75 9.53 4.29
C TYR A 236 0.12 8.29 4.48
N ILE A 237 1.32 8.48 5.02
CA ILE A 237 2.32 7.42 5.19
C ILE A 237 1.77 6.23 6.01
N ASP A 238 0.98 6.50 7.05
CA ASP A 238 0.36 5.51 7.92
C ASP A 238 -0.71 4.64 7.23
N SER A 239 -1.37 5.15 6.20
CA SER A 239 -2.39 4.40 5.45
C SER A 239 -1.91 3.88 4.08
N TRP A 240 -0.69 4.23 3.68
CA TRP A 240 -0.19 3.94 2.34
C TRP A 240 -0.13 2.44 2.02
N LEU A 241 0.40 1.61 2.92
CA LEU A 241 0.53 0.17 2.68
C LEU A 241 -0.83 -0.53 2.62
N ASP A 242 -1.75 -0.20 3.53
CA ASP A 242 -3.11 -0.77 3.52
C ASP A 242 -3.85 -0.43 2.22
N ARG A 243 -3.73 0.82 1.76
CA ARG A 243 -4.32 1.24 0.48
C ARG A 243 -3.66 0.56 -0.71
N ASN A 244 -2.34 0.42 -0.69
CA ASN A 244 -1.60 -0.24 -1.75
C ASN A 244 -2.00 -1.72 -1.88
N LYS A 245 -2.10 -2.43 -0.75
CA LYS A 245 -2.63 -3.80 -0.72
C LYS A 245 -4.04 -3.86 -1.30
N ASN A 246 -4.92 -2.95 -0.88
CA ASN A 246 -6.29 -2.88 -1.38
C ASN A 246 -6.36 -2.61 -2.90
N CYS A 247 -5.44 -1.83 -3.46
CA CYS A 247 -5.36 -1.66 -4.92
C CYS A 247 -5.07 -2.98 -5.63
N THR A 248 -4.19 -3.81 -5.07
CA THR A 248 -3.87 -5.14 -5.63
C THR A 248 -5.07 -6.07 -5.51
N ASP A 249 -5.69 -6.15 -4.34
CA ASP A 249 -6.89 -6.97 -4.11
C ASP A 249 -8.03 -6.56 -5.07
N PHE A 250 -8.22 -5.24 -5.24
CA PHE A 250 -9.24 -4.70 -6.12
C PHE A 250 -9.01 -5.10 -7.58
N ALA A 251 -7.78 -4.94 -8.09
CA ALA A 251 -7.47 -5.32 -9.47
C ALA A 251 -7.64 -6.82 -9.72
N ILE A 252 -7.24 -7.68 -8.77
CA ILE A 252 -7.45 -9.13 -8.84
C ILE A 252 -8.94 -9.46 -8.78
N GLY A 253 -9.70 -8.81 -7.91
CA GLY A 253 -11.14 -9.02 -7.82
C GLY A 253 -11.89 -8.63 -9.09
N ILE A 254 -11.54 -7.50 -9.71
CA ILE A 254 -12.07 -7.09 -11.02
C ILE A 254 -11.70 -8.10 -12.12
N GLN A 255 -10.46 -8.60 -12.13
CA GLN A 255 -10.06 -9.65 -13.07
C GLN A 255 -10.95 -10.88 -12.94
N LYS A 256 -11.10 -11.42 -11.73
CA LYS A 256 -11.95 -12.59 -11.47
C LYS A 256 -13.41 -12.35 -11.89
N ALA A 257 -13.92 -11.13 -11.63
CA ALA A 257 -15.28 -10.77 -12.03
C ALA A 257 -15.45 -10.74 -13.55
N LEU A 258 -14.47 -10.21 -14.30
CA LEU A 258 -14.47 -10.21 -15.77
C LEU A 258 -14.37 -11.63 -16.35
N GLU A 259 -13.69 -12.54 -15.65
CA GLU A 259 -13.55 -13.96 -16.05
C GLU A 259 -14.71 -14.85 -15.58
N GLY A 260 -15.73 -14.28 -14.92
CA GLY A 260 -16.87 -15.03 -14.41
C GLY A 260 -16.55 -15.87 -13.17
N GLN A 261 -15.48 -15.59 -12.46
CA GLN A 261 -14.98 -16.30 -11.28
C GLN A 261 -15.17 -15.53 -9.97
N ASP A 262 -16.05 -14.53 -9.98
CA ASP A 262 -16.27 -13.65 -8.82
C ASP A 262 -17.03 -14.39 -7.70
N THR A 263 -16.37 -14.53 -6.56
CA THR A 263 -16.93 -15.09 -5.32
C THR A 263 -17.05 -14.06 -4.21
N GLU A 264 -16.55 -12.85 -4.44
CA GLU A 264 -16.39 -11.81 -3.41
C GLU A 264 -17.27 -10.57 -3.65
N GLY A 265 -17.98 -10.52 -4.80
CA GLY A 265 -18.91 -9.42 -5.13
C GLY A 265 -18.28 -8.26 -5.91
N TYR A 266 -17.13 -8.44 -6.52
CA TYR A 266 -16.48 -7.42 -7.36
C TYR A 266 -17.27 -7.12 -8.65
N SER A 267 -18.14 -8.05 -9.09
CA SER A 267 -19.07 -7.85 -10.21
C SER A 267 -19.94 -6.60 -10.03
N TRP A 268 -20.19 -6.18 -8.78
CA TRP A 268 -20.92 -4.95 -8.50
C TRP A 268 -20.26 -3.72 -9.14
N PHE A 269 -18.94 -3.69 -9.28
CA PHE A 269 -18.22 -2.59 -9.90
C PHE A 269 -18.30 -2.59 -11.44
N LEU A 270 -18.79 -3.67 -12.05
CA LEU A 270 -18.91 -3.84 -13.51
C LEU A 270 -20.35 -3.65 -14.03
N ASN A 271 -21.35 -3.63 -13.14
CA ASN A 271 -22.78 -3.58 -13.50
C ASN A 271 -23.41 -2.20 -13.49
#